data_c5ffc5aeaef4012ca72370e86eba3152
#
_entry.id   c5ffc5aeaef4012ca72370e86eba3152
#
_cell.length_a   1.000
_cell.length_b   1.000
_cell.length_c   1.000
_cell.angle_alpha   90.00
_cell.angle_beta   90.00
_cell.angle_gamma   90.00
#
_symmetry.space_group_name_H-M   'P 1'
#
loop_
_entity.id
_entity.type
_entity.pdbx_description
1 polymer ?
#
loop_
_entity_poly.entity_id
_entity_poly.type
_entity_poly.pdbx_seq_one_letter_code
_entity_poly.pdbx_strand_id
1 'polypeptide(L)'
;MVYVLDKNGQPLMPTDRHRKVRLMLQSGQAKVIKRCPFTIQLNYDSGHQTQEISLGIDAGSKHIGVSATTKIKVLYEADVELRNDIVDLLSSRRGLRRGRRNRKKRYRQAKFNNRRRGNGWLAPSIRQKIGTHLTVVENICKILPISRIMVETASFDIQKIKNPDIQGAEYQQGDQLGFWNVREYVLFRDGHTCQCCKGKSKDKILNVHHIESRKTGGNAPNNLITLCETCHTGYHKGTVQLPKAIKRGMRFKDAAFMGIMRWAFYEALKQQYEPVGTPVHNTYGYITKHTRIAYNLPKEHYVDARCISGNPEASSNGEYYYQKKVRCHNRQIHKLTVLKGGIRKQNQATYLVKGYRLFDKVSYQGKGYFVFGRRQSGFFDIRTLSGEKVNKGSLSCKKLKFIATRTYYLTERRAV
;
A
#
# COMPACT_ATOMS: atom_id res chain seq x y z
N MET A 1 7.02 8.30 24.50
CA MET A 1 8.32 7.59 24.47
C MET A 1 9.34 8.37 23.66
N VAL A 2 10.63 8.39 24.06
CA VAL A 2 11.76 9.01 23.37
C VAL A 2 12.71 7.92 22.90
N TYR A 3 13.00 7.88 21.60
CA TYR A 3 13.97 6.95 21.03
C TYR A 3 15.37 7.52 21.16
N VAL A 4 16.33 6.67 21.50
CA VAL A 4 17.69 7.07 21.82
C VAL A 4 18.66 6.36 20.89
N LEU A 5 19.58 7.12 20.33
CA LEU A 5 20.71 6.61 19.56
C LEU A 5 22.00 6.87 20.34
N ASP A 6 22.96 6.01 20.21
CA ASP A 6 24.31 6.23 20.74
C ASP A 6 25.05 7.32 19.94
N LYS A 7 26.29 7.60 20.29
CA LYS A 7 27.17 8.55 19.61
C LYS A 7 27.41 8.20 18.14
N ASN A 8 27.38 6.91 17.79
CA ASN A 8 27.61 6.38 16.45
C ASN A 8 26.32 6.26 15.62
N GLY A 9 25.14 6.59 16.23
CA GLY A 9 23.85 6.48 15.59
C GLY A 9 23.21 5.08 15.68
N GLN A 10 23.75 4.17 16.50
CA GLN A 10 23.16 2.86 16.74
C GLN A 10 21.99 2.99 17.72
N PRO A 11 20.89 2.26 17.52
CA PRO A 11 19.72 2.34 18.38
C PRO A 11 19.98 1.73 19.76
N LEU A 12 19.54 2.44 20.79
CA LEU A 12 19.52 2.02 22.19
C LEU A 12 18.07 1.82 22.65
N MET A 13 17.90 1.33 23.89
CA MET A 13 16.57 1.22 24.48
C MET A 13 15.91 2.59 24.60
N PRO A 14 14.63 2.71 24.19
CA PRO A 14 13.90 3.96 24.31
C PRO A 14 13.57 4.26 25.78
N THR A 15 13.31 5.53 26.08
CA THR A 15 13.01 5.99 27.44
C THR A 15 11.75 6.83 27.50
N ASP A 16 11.03 6.78 28.62
CA ASP A 16 9.92 7.67 28.97
C ASP A 16 10.32 8.72 30.03
N ARG A 17 11.60 8.79 30.42
CA ARG A 17 12.13 9.77 31.36
C ARG A 17 12.30 11.15 30.71
N HIS A 18 11.19 11.80 30.37
CA HIS A 18 11.19 13.08 29.63
C HIS A 18 11.99 14.20 30.32
N ARG A 19 11.99 14.24 31.65
CA ARG A 19 12.78 15.24 32.42
C ARG A 19 14.28 15.05 32.20
N LYS A 20 14.78 13.80 32.30
CA LYS A 20 16.19 13.48 32.04
C LYS A 20 16.59 13.86 30.61
N VAL A 21 15.77 13.52 29.62
CA VAL A 21 16.01 13.89 28.21
C VAL A 21 16.09 15.40 28.03
N ARG A 22 15.22 16.17 28.69
CA ARG A 22 15.26 17.64 28.63
C ARG A 22 16.57 18.20 29.19
N LEU A 23 17.01 17.70 30.33
CA LEU A 23 18.29 18.10 30.94
C LEU A 23 19.49 17.76 30.04
N MET A 24 19.49 16.56 29.44
CA MET A 24 20.54 16.15 28.50
C MET A 24 20.61 17.03 27.25
N LEU A 25 19.46 17.47 26.74
CA LEU A 25 19.40 18.40 25.61
C LEU A 25 19.90 19.81 26.01
N GLN A 26 19.57 20.27 27.22
CA GLN A 26 20.01 21.57 27.74
C GLN A 26 21.51 21.59 28.03
N SER A 27 22.08 20.51 28.56
CA SER A 27 23.52 20.39 28.85
C SER A 27 24.38 20.03 27.62
N GLY A 28 23.77 19.86 26.44
CA GLY A 28 24.50 19.47 25.23
C GLY A 28 24.94 18.01 25.18
N GLN A 29 24.56 17.18 26.16
CA GLN A 29 24.85 15.74 26.19
C GLN A 29 24.12 14.93 25.13
N ALA A 30 23.02 15.49 24.56
CA ALA A 30 22.28 14.90 23.48
C ALA A 30 21.81 15.96 22.47
N LYS A 31 21.54 15.53 21.26
CA LYS A 31 20.94 16.36 20.19
C LYS A 31 19.69 15.72 19.62
N VAL A 32 18.73 16.55 19.15
CA VAL A 32 17.53 16.06 18.48
C VAL A 32 17.82 15.69 17.03
N ILE A 33 17.60 14.43 16.67
CA ILE A 33 17.75 13.93 15.29
C ILE A 33 16.42 13.96 14.54
N LYS A 34 15.33 13.58 15.22
CA LYS A 34 14.00 13.50 14.59
C LYS A 34 12.94 13.95 15.57
N ARG A 35 11.96 14.71 15.06
CA ARG A 35 10.85 15.22 15.91
C ARG A 35 9.67 14.25 16.01
N CYS A 36 9.47 13.39 15.01
CA CYS A 36 8.36 12.43 15.02
C CYS A 36 8.73 11.17 14.19
N PRO A 37 8.87 9.98 14.79
CA PRO A 37 8.96 9.73 16.24
C PRO A 37 10.09 10.55 16.89
N PHE A 38 9.90 10.99 18.14
CA PHE A 38 10.90 11.84 18.78
C PHE A 38 12.15 11.03 19.12
N THR A 39 13.27 11.39 18.48
CA THR A 39 14.53 10.65 18.54
C THR A 39 15.68 11.60 18.87
N ILE A 40 16.48 11.23 19.84
CA ILE A 40 17.70 11.93 20.25
C ILE A 40 18.94 11.06 19.97
N GLN A 41 20.06 11.70 19.80
CA GLN A 41 21.38 11.04 19.74
C GLN A 41 22.25 11.55 20.89
N LEU A 42 22.90 10.62 21.57
CA LEU A 42 23.87 10.94 22.63
C LEU A 42 25.17 11.45 22.04
N ASN A 43 25.83 12.37 22.74
CA ASN A 43 27.12 12.92 22.36
C ASN A 43 28.29 12.29 23.15
N TYR A 44 28.00 11.28 23.99
CA TYR A 44 28.96 10.54 24.79
C TYR A 44 28.80 9.03 24.60
N ASP A 45 29.80 8.28 25.00
CA ASP A 45 29.76 6.82 24.91
C ASP A 45 28.89 6.25 26.05
N SER A 46 27.96 5.41 25.69
CA SER A 46 27.00 4.77 26.61
C SER A 46 27.08 3.25 26.49
N GLY A 47 26.66 2.54 27.53
CA GLY A 47 26.50 1.08 27.47
C GLY A 47 25.48 0.64 26.45
N HIS A 48 25.67 -0.53 25.87
CA HIS A 48 24.80 -1.12 24.84
C HIS A 48 23.88 -2.23 25.39
N GLN A 49 23.52 -2.17 26.67
CA GLN A 49 22.58 -3.15 27.24
C GLN A 49 21.19 -2.93 26.67
N THR A 50 20.69 -3.95 25.97
CA THR A 50 19.37 -3.92 25.33
C THR A 50 18.52 -5.10 25.80
N GLN A 51 17.21 -4.90 25.90
CA GLN A 51 16.24 -5.98 26.10
C GLN A 51 15.92 -6.62 24.76
N GLU A 52 15.43 -7.84 24.79
CA GLU A 52 14.91 -8.50 23.60
C GLU A 52 13.66 -7.79 23.08
N ILE A 53 13.72 -7.33 21.82
CA ILE A 53 12.61 -6.65 21.14
C ILE A 53 12.16 -7.47 19.94
N SER A 54 10.90 -7.86 19.91
CA SER A 54 10.27 -8.55 18.80
C SER A 54 9.48 -7.55 17.95
N LEU A 55 9.77 -7.51 16.65
CA LEU A 55 9.04 -6.69 15.68
C LEU A 55 8.03 -7.56 14.94
N GLY A 56 6.73 -7.34 15.17
CA GLY A 56 5.64 -7.96 14.42
C GLY A 56 5.20 -7.09 13.25
N ILE A 57 4.88 -7.73 12.11
CA ILE A 57 4.52 -7.05 10.87
C ILE A 57 3.29 -7.71 10.25
N ASP A 58 2.16 -6.99 10.21
CA ASP A 58 1.00 -7.30 9.37
C ASP A 58 1.21 -6.68 7.99
N ALA A 59 1.63 -7.51 7.03
CA ALA A 59 1.94 -7.08 5.67
C ALA A 59 0.67 -6.99 4.81
N GLY A 60 -0.04 -5.87 4.86
CA GLY A 60 -1.28 -5.63 4.11
C GLY A 60 -1.10 -5.04 2.72
N SER A 61 -2.16 -5.06 1.90
CA SER A 61 -2.16 -4.50 0.54
C SER A 61 -2.33 -2.98 0.49
N LYS A 62 -3.02 -2.44 1.48
CA LYS A 62 -3.35 -1.00 1.60
C LYS A 62 -2.72 -0.38 2.84
N HIS A 63 -2.61 -1.16 3.89
CA HIS A 63 -2.02 -0.79 5.18
C HIS A 63 -0.94 -1.78 5.57
N ILE A 64 0.01 -1.33 6.37
CA ILE A 64 0.99 -2.16 7.05
C ILE A 64 0.85 -1.88 8.53
N GLY A 65 0.47 -2.89 9.32
CA GLY A 65 0.57 -2.82 10.77
C GLY A 65 1.97 -3.19 11.22
N VAL A 66 2.52 -2.44 12.16
CA VAL A 66 3.79 -2.78 12.79
C VAL A 66 3.73 -2.55 14.30
N SER A 67 4.30 -3.46 15.06
CA SER A 67 4.42 -3.35 16.52
C SER A 67 5.75 -3.91 16.98
N ALA A 68 6.54 -3.09 17.67
CA ALA A 68 7.78 -3.51 18.32
C ALA A 68 7.55 -3.61 19.83
N THR A 69 7.71 -4.81 20.37
CA THR A 69 7.35 -5.14 21.74
C THR A 69 8.49 -5.81 22.50
N THR A 70 8.62 -5.54 23.78
CA THR A 70 9.23 -6.45 24.74
C THR A 70 8.20 -7.40 25.29
N LYS A 71 8.54 -8.33 26.16
CA LYS A 71 7.56 -9.22 26.83
C LYS A 71 6.50 -8.45 27.61
N ILE A 72 6.80 -7.23 28.07
CA ILE A 72 5.95 -6.48 28.98
C ILE A 72 5.34 -5.24 28.33
N LYS A 73 6.08 -4.56 27.46
CA LYS A 73 5.74 -3.21 26.99
C LYS A 73 5.82 -3.07 25.47
N VAL A 74 4.85 -2.37 24.91
CA VAL A 74 4.88 -1.89 23.55
C VAL A 74 5.81 -0.68 23.46
N LEU A 75 6.82 -0.76 22.61
CA LEU A 75 7.79 0.31 22.40
C LEU A 75 7.45 1.18 21.20
N TYR A 76 6.84 0.59 20.17
CA TYR A 76 6.46 1.28 18.95
C TYR A 76 5.25 0.60 18.31
N GLU A 77 4.26 1.37 17.91
CA GLU A 77 3.15 0.88 17.07
C GLU A 77 2.88 1.87 15.95
N ALA A 78 2.59 1.34 14.77
CA ALA A 78 2.17 2.17 13.66
C ALA A 78 1.22 1.45 12.70
N ASP A 79 0.31 2.24 12.11
CA ASP A 79 -0.46 1.91 10.91
C ASP A 79 0.07 2.75 9.75
N VAL A 80 0.55 2.09 8.71
CA VAL A 80 1.17 2.73 7.55
C VAL A 80 0.27 2.59 6.33
N GLU A 81 -0.40 3.66 5.95
CA GLU A 81 -1.20 3.72 4.71
C GLU A 81 -0.29 3.75 3.48
N LEU A 82 -0.46 2.74 2.61
CA LEU A 82 0.28 2.60 1.37
C LEU A 82 -0.32 3.49 0.26
N ARG A 83 0.48 3.75 -0.76
CA ARG A 83 -0.01 4.46 -1.95
C ARG A 83 -0.98 3.61 -2.76
N ASN A 84 -2.19 4.11 -2.96
CA ASN A 84 -3.23 3.46 -3.77
C ASN A 84 -3.33 4.05 -5.20
N ASP A 85 -2.68 5.20 -5.46
CA ASP A 85 -2.74 5.97 -6.71
C ASP A 85 -1.84 5.43 -7.85
N ILE A 86 -1.02 4.41 -7.60
CA ILE A 86 0.01 3.93 -8.54
C ILE A 86 -0.61 3.38 -9.83
N VAL A 87 -1.70 2.60 -9.70
CA VAL A 87 -2.38 1.97 -10.85
C VAL A 87 -2.97 3.03 -11.76
N ASP A 88 -3.61 4.05 -11.20
CA ASP A 88 -4.22 5.16 -11.94
C ASP A 88 -3.17 6.02 -12.63
N LEU A 89 -2.06 6.31 -11.95
CA LEU A 89 -0.94 7.03 -12.52
C LEU A 89 -0.29 6.27 -13.69
N LEU A 90 -0.13 4.94 -13.58
CA LEU A 90 0.38 4.11 -14.66
C LEU A 90 -0.59 4.05 -15.85
N SER A 91 -1.88 3.98 -15.58
CA SER A 91 -2.94 4.04 -16.60
C SER A 91 -2.93 5.37 -17.34
N SER A 92 -2.92 6.49 -16.62
CA SER A 92 -2.80 7.84 -17.17
C SER A 92 -1.55 7.98 -18.04
N ARG A 93 -0.40 7.49 -17.56
CA ARG A 93 0.85 7.48 -18.32
C ARG A 93 0.74 6.66 -19.61
N ARG A 94 0.02 5.53 -19.59
CA ARG A 94 -0.23 4.71 -20.77
C ARG A 94 -1.09 5.45 -21.79
N GLY A 95 -2.19 6.10 -21.35
CA GLY A 95 -3.06 6.92 -22.19
C GLY A 95 -2.29 8.05 -22.89
N LEU A 96 -1.48 8.78 -22.15
CA LEU A 96 -0.67 9.88 -22.67
C LEU A 96 0.43 9.41 -23.66
N ARG A 97 1.03 8.25 -23.41
CA ARG A 97 1.96 7.63 -24.37
C ARG A 97 1.27 7.21 -25.67
N ARG A 98 0.03 6.68 -25.59
CA ARG A 98 -0.79 6.36 -26.74
C ARG A 98 -1.12 7.61 -27.54
N GLY A 99 -1.64 8.66 -26.90
CA GLY A 99 -1.95 9.94 -27.54
C GLY A 99 -0.74 10.59 -28.20
N ARG A 100 0.47 10.46 -27.62
CA ARG A 100 1.72 10.97 -28.22
C ARG A 100 2.10 10.19 -29.48
N ARG A 101 1.93 8.88 -29.48
CA ARG A 101 2.22 8.04 -30.66
C ARG A 101 1.29 8.33 -31.84
N ASN A 102 0.01 8.56 -31.55
CA ASN A 102 -0.99 8.84 -32.59
C ASN A 102 -0.87 10.25 -33.19
N ARG A 103 -0.21 11.20 -32.51
CA ARG A 103 0.02 12.57 -33.01
C ARG A 103 1.20 12.68 -34.01
N LYS A 104 2.05 11.66 -34.10
CA LYS A 104 3.15 11.65 -35.08
C LYS A 104 2.67 11.01 -36.39
N LYS A 105 3.00 11.62 -37.53
CA LYS A 105 2.66 11.13 -38.88
C LYS A 105 3.14 9.68 -39.15
N ARG A 106 4.19 9.22 -38.46
CA ARG A 106 4.70 7.87 -38.59
C ARG A 106 4.16 6.98 -37.46
N TYR A 107 3.26 6.06 -37.80
CA TYR A 107 2.80 5.01 -36.89
C TYR A 107 3.97 4.08 -36.52
N ARG A 108 4.18 3.88 -35.25
CA ARG A 108 5.07 2.85 -34.74
C ARG A 108 4.24 1.82 -33.99
N GLN A 109 4.27 0.59 -34.46
CA GLN A 109 3.57 -0.50 -33.81
C GLN A 109 3.99 -0.64 -32.34
N ALA A 110 3.05 -0.91 -31.47
CA ALA A 110 3.32 -1.09 -30.05
C ALA A 110 4.09 -2.41 -29.84
N LYS A 111 5.28 -2.33 -29.26
CA LYS A 111 6.13 -3.49 -28.94
C LYS A 111 5.62 -4.24 -27.70
N PHE A 112 4.41 -4.78 -27.73
CA PHE A 112 3.83 -5.47 -26.58
C PHE A 112 4.23 -6.94 -26.51
N ASN A 113 4.38 -7.59 -27.64
CA ASN A 113 4.50 -9.05 -27.74
C ASN A 113 5.93 -9.58 -27.57
N ASN A 114 6.95 -8.71 -27.64
CA ASN A 114 8.35 -9.11 -27.59
C ASN A 114 8.99 -8.98 -26.20
N ARG A 115 8.22 -8.74 -25.14
CA ARG A 115 8.77 -8.66 -23.79
C ARG A 115 8.77 -10.05 -23.15
N ARG A 116 9.86 -10.75 -23.26
CA ARG A 116 10.14 -11.90 -22.38
C ARG A 116 10.40 -11.37 -20.98
N ARG A 117 9.75 -11.98 -20.00
CA ARG A 117 9.97 -11.71 -18.56
C ARG A 117 10.84 -12.85 -18.04
N GLY A 118 11.95 -12.51 -17.37
CA GLY A 118 12.79 -13.52 -16.71
C GLY A 118 12.04 -14.20 -15.54
N ASN A 119 12.56 -15.33 -15.09
CA ASN A 119 12.07 -16.01 -13.90
C ASN A 119 12.11 -15.05 -12.69
N GLY A 120 11.12 -15.14 -11.80
CA GLY A 120 11.02 -14.26 -10.64
C GLY A 120 10.63 -12.80 -10.95
N TRP A 121 10.20 -12.48 -12.19
CA TRP A 121 9.77 -11.13 -12.52
C TRP A 121 8.52 -10.73 -11.74
N LEU A 122 8.63 -9.65 -10.98
CA LEU A 122 7.50 -9.03 -10.28
C LEU A 122 7.07 -7.74 -10.98
N ALA A 123 5.76 -7.49 -11.02
CA ALA A 123 5.23 -6.24 -11.57
C ALA A 123 5.80 -5.03 -10.78
N PRO A 124 6.07 -3.88 -11.45
CA PRO A 124 6.63 -2.69 -10.77
C PRO A 124 5.80 -2.21 -9.59
N SER A 125 4.47 -2.40 -9.61
CA SER A 125 3.59 -2.08 -8.49
C SER A 125 3.83 -2.99 -7.28
N ILE A 126 4.13 -4.28 -7.50
CA ILE A 126 4.47 -5.24 -6.44
C ILE A 126 5.83 -4.90 -5.86
N ARG A 127 6.85 -4.70 -6.70
CA ARG A 127 8.20 -4.29 -6.25
C ARG A 127 8.15 -3.01 -5.41
N GLN A 128 7.35 -2.03 -5.83
CA GLN A 128 7.20 -0.78 -5.09
C GLN A 128 6.55 -1.01 -3.71
N LYS A 129 5.56 -1.91 -3.61
CA LYS A 129 4.96 -2.26 -2.33
C LYS A 129 5.95 -2.97 -1.42
N ILE A 130 6.64 -4.02 -1.92
CA ILE A 130 7.69 -4.73 -1.17
C ILE A 130 8.75 -3.74 -0.67
N GLY A 131 9.29 -2.88 -1.56
CA GLY A 131 10.26 -1.86 -1.17
C GLY A 131 9.72 -0.87 -0.13
N THR A 132 8.41 -0.60 -0.11
CA THR A 132 7.79 0.23 0.92
C THR A 132 7.74 -0.50 2.27
N HIS A 133 7.39 -1.79 2.29
CA HIS A 133 7.42 -2.61 3.51
C HIS A 133 8.84 -2.70 4.08
N LEU A 134 9.84 -3.00 3.25
CA LEU A 134 11.25 -3.04 3.67
C LEU A 134 11.70 -1.71 4.27
N THR A 135 11.35 -0.59 3.65
CA THR A 135 11.70 0.75 4.16
C THR A 135 11.03 1.03 5.52
N VAL A 136 9.80 0.53 5.75
CA VAL A 136 9.14 0.69 7.06
C VAL A 136 9.91 -0.07 8.14
N VAL A 137 10.27 -1.31 7.88
CA VAL A 137 11.09 -2.13 8.81
C VAL A 137 12.44 -1.46 9.08
N GLU A 138 13.14 -1.06 8.02
CA GLU A 138 14.45 -0.36 8.13
C GLU A 138 14.35 0.91 8.99
N ASN A 139 13.30 1.70 8.83
CA ASN A 139 13.09 2.91 9.64
C ASN A 139 12.85 2.62 11.12
N ILE A 140 12.29 1.46 11.46
CA ILE A 140 12.09 1.02 12.85
C ILE A 140 13.41 0.49 13.42
N CYS A 141 14.12 -0.34 12.66
CA CYS A 141 15.43 -0.85 13.07
C CYS A 141 16.48 0.28 13.26
N LYS A 142 16.32 1.44 12.61
CA LYS A 142 17.17 2.63 12.84
C LYS A 142 16.92 3.33 14.18
N ILE A 143 15.81 3.05 14.86
CA ILE A 143 15.45 3.73 16.13
C ILE A 143 15.24 2.77 17.30
N LEU A 144 15.20 1.47 17.04
CA LEU A 144 15.04 0.40 18.04
C LEU A 144 16.00 -0.75 17.75
N PRO A 145 16.65 -1.32 18.76
CA PRO A 145 17.54 -2.48 18.63
C PRO A 145 16.69 -3.76 18.53
N ILE A 146 16.19 -4.04 17.33
CA ILE A 146 15.32 -5.20 17.08
C ILE A 146 16.11 -6.49 17.16
N SER A 147 15.67 -7.44 18.01
CA SER A 147 16.31 -8.74 18.22
C SER A 147 15.76 -9.83 17.31
N ARG A 148 14.48 -9.74 16.92
CA ARG A 148 13.84 -10.67 15.97
C ARG A 148 12.71 -9.99 15.20
N ILE A 149 12.43 -10.52 14.00
CA ILE A 149 11.35 -10.02 13.13
C ILE A 149 10.36 -11.16 12.89
N MET A 150 9.08 -10.86 13.08
CA MET A 150 7.96 -11.77 12.83
C MET A 150 7.05 -11.20 11.76
N VAL A 151 6.75 -11.94 10.70
CA VAL A 151 5.92 -11.48 9.57
C VAL A 151 4.74 -12.39 9.35
N GLU A 152 3.56 -11.81 9.14
CA GLU A 152 2.43 -12.61 8.67
C GLU A 152 2.59 -12.96 7.19
N THR A 153 2.71 -14.27 6.92
CA THR A 153 2.65 -14.83 5.57
C THR A 153 1.29 -15.48 5.37
N ALA A 154 0.79 -15.47 4.14
CA ALA A 154 -0.42 -16.21 3.78
C ALA A 154 -0.27 -16.72 2.35
N SER A 155 -0.60 -18.00 2.16
CA SER A 155 -1.00 -18.53 0.88
C SER A 155 -2.54 -18.55 0.87
N PHE A 156 -3.15 -17.75 0.00
CA PHE A 156 -4.60 -17.79 -0.17
C PHE A 156 -4.96 -18.94 -1.10
N ASP A 157 -5.64 -19.92 -0.55
CA ASP A 157 -6.22 -20.99 -1.33
C ASP A 157 -7.49 -20.49 -2.02
N ILE A 158 -7.37 -20.19 -3.31
CA ILE A 158 -8.47 -19.68 -4.12
C ILE A 158 -9.58 -20.72 -4.27
N GLN A 159 -9.26 -22.00 -4.32
CA GLN A 159 -10.25 -23.06 -4.45
C GLN A 159 -11.05 -23.17 -3.15
N LYS A 160 -10.38 -23.18 -2.00
CA LYS A 160 -11.04 -23.20 -0.70
C LYS A 160 -11.84 -21.91 -0.40
N ILE A 161 -11.43 -20.76 -0.92
CA ILE A 161 -12.22 -19.52 -0.83
C ILE A 161 -13.53 -19.65 -1.65
N LYS A 162 -13.50 -20.38 -2.77
CA LYS A 162 -14.69 -20.63 -3.60
C LYS A 162 -15.59 -21.72 -3.01
N ASN A 163 -14.99 -22.78 -2.54
CA ASN A 163 -15.63 -23.92 -1.92
C ASN A 163 -14.94 -24.24 -0.58
N PRO A 164 -15.50 -23.83 0.57
CA PRO A 164 -14.90 -24.05 1.89
C PRO A 164 -14.69 -25.54 2.24
N ASP A 165 -15.47 -26.44 1.63
CA ASP A 165 -15.50 -27.86 1.94
C ASP A 165 -14.52 -28.68 1.09
N ILE A 166 -13.83 -28.04 0.11
CA ILE A 166 -12.91 -28.72 -0.81
C ILE A 166 -11.77 -29.44 -0.05
N GLN A 167 -11.54 -30.72 -0.37
CA GLN A 167 -10.53 -31.56 0.25
C GLN A 167 -9.82 -32.49 -0.74
N GLY A 168 -8.56 -32.82 -0.47
CA GLY A 168 -7.80 -33.87 -1.16
C GLY A 168 -7.81 -33.78 -2.69
N ALA A 169 -8.29 -34.81 -3.36
CA ALA A 169 -8.32 -34.94 -4.82
C ALA A 169 -9.21 -33.90 -5.51
N GLU A 170 -10.18 -33.33 -4.81
CA GLU A 170 -11.08 -32.31 -5.38
C GLU A 170 -10.33 -31.04 -5.81
N TYR A 171 -9.16 -30.75 -5.22
CA TYR A 171 -8.28 -29.69 -5.65
C TYR A 171 -7.78 -29.84 -7.10
N GLN A 172 -7.73 -31.06 -7.59
CA GLN A 172 -7.34 -31.36 -8.96
C GLN A 172 -8.52 -31.33 -9.93
N GLN A 173 -9.75 -31.29 -9.41
CA GLN A 173 -10.99 -31.30 -10.16
C GLN A 173 -11.59 -29.88 -10.25
N GLY A 174 -10.81 -28.92 -10.75
CA GLY A 174 -11.29 -27.56 -10.94
C GLY A 174 -12.41 -27.46 -11.99
N ASP A 175 -13.23 -26.41 -11.92
CA ASP A 175 -14.40 -26.15 -12.79
C ASP A 175 -14.18 -26.34 -14.31
N GLN A 176 -12.92 -26.26 -14.76
CA GLN A 176 -12.54 -26.36 -16.17
C GLN A 176 -11.93 -27.73 -16.54
N LEU A 177 -11.91 -28.67 -15.62
CA LEU A 177 -11.38 -30.01 -15.89
C LEU A 177 -12.23 -30.68 -17.00
N GLY A 178 -11.56 -31.26 -17.98
CA GLY A 178 -12.19 -31.92 -19.12
C GLY A 178 -12.63 -31.00 -20.26
N PHE A 179 -12.46 -29.68 -20.11
CA PHE A 179 -12.76 -28.76 -21.20
C PHE A 179 -11.51 -28.36 -21.98
N TRP A 180 -11.62 -28.36 -23.31
CA TRP A 180 -10.54 -27.97 -24.23
C TRP A 180 -9.94 -26.60 -23.95
N ASN A 181 -10.82 -25.62 -23.62
CA ASN A 181 -10.45 -24.25 -23.30
C ASN A 181 -11.53 -23.55 -22.49
N VAL A 182 -11.21 -22.33 -22.00
CA VAL A 182 -12.14 -21.55 -21.20
C VAL A 182 -13.42 -21.15 -21.93
N ARG A 183 -13.39 -21.04 -23.26
CA ARG A 183 -14.56 -20.74 -24.09
C ARG A 183 -15.57 -21.88 -24.02
N GLU A 184 -15.13 -23.11 -24.23
CA GLU A 184 -15.98 -24.29 -24.17
C GLU A 184 -16.60 -24.50 -22.79
N TYR A 185 -15.80 -24.31 -21.74
CA TYR A 185 -16.33 -24.29 -20.38
C TYR A 185 -17.43 -23.25 -20.15
N VAL A 186 -17.23 -22.00 -20.64
CA VAL A 186 -18.22 -20.91 -20.47
C VAL A 186 -19.49 -21.21 -21.26
N LEU A 187 -19.40 -21.72 -22.49
CA LEU A 187 -20.54 -22.15 -23.29
C LEU A 187 -21.33 -23.24 -22.58
N PHE A 188 -20.66 -24.27 -22.07
CA PHE A 188 -21.27 -25.36 -21.31
C PHE A 188 -21.95 -24.85 -20.04
N ARG A 189 -21.23 -24.05 -19.21
CA ARG A 189 -21.76 -23.46 -17.97
C ARG A 189 -23.05 -22.67 -18.22
N ASP A 190 -23.09 -21.94 -19.30
CA ASP A 190 -24.21 -21.06 -19.68
C ASP A 190 -25.31 -21.82 -20.49
N GLY A 191 -25.19 -23.16 -20.57
CA GLY A 191 -26.16 -24.04 -21.26
C GLY A 191 -26.25 -23.77 -22.75
N HIS A 192 -25.15 -23.38 -23.41
CA HIS A 192 -25.11 -22.98 -24.83
C HIS A 192 -26.22 -21.97 -25.18
N THR A 193 -26.58 -21.09 -24.26
CA THR A 193 -27.67 -20.14 -24.42
C THR A 193 -27.20 -18.71 -24.15
N CYS A 194 -27.61 -17.76 -24.96
CA CYS A 194 -27.36 -16.35 -24.74
C CYS A 194 -27.91 -15.89 -23.38
N GLN A 195 -27.06 -15.43 -22.50
CA GLN A 195 -27.48 -14.99 -21.16
C GLN A 195 -28.20 -13.63 -21.16
N CYS A 196 -28.15 -12.88 -22.25
CA CYS A 196 -28.85 -11.61 -22.41
C CYS A 196 -30.30 -11.81 -22.89
N CYS A 197 -30.51 -12.38 -24.05
CA CYS A 197 -31.86 -12.59 -24.63
C CYS A 197 -32.49 -13.94 -24.29
N LYS A 198 -31.74 -14.86 -23.62
CA LYS A 198 -32.21 -16.21 -23.27
C LYS A 198 -32.73 -17.00 -24.47
N GLY A 199 -32.03 -16.92 -25.60
CA GLY A 199 -32.37 -17.62 -26.83
C GLY A 199 -33.45 -16.95 -27.73
N LYS A 200 -34.01 -15.81 -27.31
CA LYS A 200 -35.10 -15.14 -28.07
C LYS A 200 -34.68 -14.68 -29.47
N SER A 201 -33.40 -14.37 -29.71
CA SER A 201 -32.88 -13.96 -31.03
C SER A 201 -32.79 -15.10 -32.04
N LYS A 202 -32.90 -16.37 -31.60
CA LYS A 202 -32.73 -17.58 -32.44
C LYS A 202 -31.38 -17.64 -33.21
N ASP A 203 -30.40 -16.82 -32.82
CA ASP A 203 -29.05 -16.85 -33.40
C ASP A 203 -28.38 -18.18 -33.12
N LYS A 204 -27.78 -18.79 -34.14
CA LYS A 204 -26.99 -20.02 -34.02
C LYS A 204 -25.57 -19.77 -33.55
N ILE A 205 -25.06 -18.55 -33.73
CA ILE A 205 -23.66 -18.18 -33.37
C ILE A 205 -23.61 -17.63 -31.93
N LEU A 206 -22.81 -18.29 -31.11
CA LEU A 206 -22.59 -17.89 -29.73
C LEU A 206 -21.16 -17.36 -29.54
N ASN A 207 -21.05 -16.20 -28.90
CA ASN A 207 -19.80 -15.54 -28.58
C ASN A 207 -19.59 -15.50 -27.08
N VAL A 208 -18.35 -15.66 -26.64
CA VAL A 208 -17.96 -15.47 -25.23
C VAL A 208 -17.49 -14.04 -25.05
N HIS A 209 -18.25 -13.28 -24.28
CA HIS A 209 -18.05 -11.85 -24.03
C HIS A 209 -17.42 -11.60 -22.65
N HIS A 210 -16.58 -10.56 -22.53
CA HIS A 210 -16.02 -10.12 -21.28
C HIS A 210 -16.96 -9.13 -20.58
N ILE A 211 -17.50 -9.48 -19.41
CA ILE A 211 -18.35 -8.60 -18.57
C ILE A 211 -17.58 -7.33 -18.20
N GLU A 212 -16.35 -7.48 -17.73
CA GLU A 212 -15.37 -6.38 -17.64
C GLU A 212 -14.33 -6.54 -18.74
N SER A 213 -13.79 -5.44 -19.22
CA SER A 213 -12.81 -5.48 -20.32
C SER A 213 -11.69 -6.50 -20.05
N ARG A 214 -11.19 -7.16 -21.08
CA ARG A 214 -10.05 -8.09 -21.00
C ARG A 214 -8.84 -7.49 -20.27
N LYS A 215 -8.67 -6.15 -20.31
CA LYS A 215 -7.56 -5.45 -19.66
C LYS A 215 -7.70 -5.39 -18.14
N THR A 216 -8.92 -5.29 -17.65
CA THR A 216 -9.23 -5.15 -16.22
C THR A 216 -9.65 -6.47 -15.60
N GLY A 217 -10.43 -7.27 -16.32
CA GLY A 217 -11.03 -8.53 -15.86
C GLY A 217 -10.26 -9.80 -16.24
N GLY A 218 -9.46 -9.75 -17.32
CA GLY A 218 -8.78 -10.94 -17.85
C GLY A 218 -9.73 -11.98 -18.41
N ASN A 219 -9.21 -13.18 -18.72
CA ASN A 219 -9.95 -14.32 -19.26
C ASN A 219 -10.46 -15.26 -18.15
N ALA A 220 -10.61 -14.80 -16.92
CA ALA A 220 -11.15 -15.64 -15.86
C ALA A 220 -12.61 -16.05 -16.19
N PRO A 221 -13.02 -17.30 -15.95
CA PRO A 221 -14.38 -17.76 -16.27
C PRO A 221 -15.49 -16.89 -15.68
N ASN A 222 -15.28 -16.38 -14.47
CA ASN A 222 -16.21 -15.49 -13.78
C ASN A 222 -16.29 -14.06 -14.37
N ASN A 223 -15.45 -13.74 -15.36
CA ASN A 223 -15.51 -12.49 -16.13
C ASN A 223 -16.07 -12.71 -17.54
N LEU A 224 -16.43 -13.92 -17.87
CA LEU A 224 -16.90 -14.31 -19.20
C LEU A 224 -18.36 -14.73 -19.16
N ILE A 225 -19.08 -14.46 -20.25
CA ILE A 225 -20.51 -14.78 -20.39
C ILE A 225 -20.82 -15.11 -21.86
N THR A 226 -21.76 -16.01 -22.08
CA THR A 226 -22.23 -16.36 -23.43
C THR A 226 -23.26 -15.37 -23.93
N LEU A 227 -23.04 -14.80 -25.11
CA LEU A 227 -23.98 -13.94 -25.84
C LEU A 227 -24.14 -14.45 -27.26
N CYS A 228 -25.33 -14.32 -27.84
CA CYS A 228 -25.54 -14.55 -29.28
C CYS A 228 -24.95 -13.39 -30.09
N GLU A 229 -24.77 -13.57 -31.40
CA GLU A 229 -24.16 -12.59 -32.30
C GLU A 229 -24.90 -11.25 -32.27
N THR A 230 -26.24 -11.25 -32.31
CA THR A 230 -27.07 -10.04 -32.23
C THR A 230 -26.83 -9.28 -30.92
N CYS A 231 -26.90 -9.95 -29.77
CA CYS A 231 -26.68 -9.32 -28.47
C CYS A 231 -25.25 -8.83 -28.29
N HIS A 232 -24.27 -9.60 -28.77
CA HIS A 232 -22.84 -9.24 -28.69
C HIS A 232 -22.53 -8.00 -29.52
N THR A 233 -22.99 -7.97 -30.78
CA THR A 233 -22.83 -6.83 -31.68
C THR A 233 -23.60 -5.60 -31.18
N GLY A 234 -24.84 -5.78 -30.71
CA GLY A 234 -25.64 -4.72 -30.13
C GLY A 234 -25.03 -4.10 -28.89
N TYR A 235 -24.40 -4.91 -28.02
CA TYR A 235 -23.66 -4.41 -26.86
C TYR A 235 -22.49 -3.51 -27.27
N HIS A 236 -21.68 -3.94 -28.24
CA HIS A 236 -20.56 -3.14 -28.74
C HIS A 236 -20.97 -1.86 -29.44
N LYS A 237 -22.15 -1.85 -30.07
CA LYS A 237 -22.79 -0.66 -30.69
C LYS A 237 -23.50 0.22 -29.68
N GLY A 238 -23.70 -0.23 -28.45
CA GLY A 238 -24.42 0.50 -27.40
C GLY A 238 -25.95 0.43 -27.50
N THR A 239 -26.50 -0.40 -28.42
CA THR A 239 -27.95 -0.61 -28.62
C THR A 239 -28.55 -1.65 -27.67
N VAL A 240 -27.70 -2.53 -27.12
CA VAL A 240 -28.10 -3.56 -26.14
C VAL A 240 -27.31 -3.35 -24.86
N GLN A 241 -27.99 -3.39 -23.72
CA GLN A 241 -27.38 -3.38 -22.41
C GLN A 241 -27.48 -4.75 -21.76
N LEU A 242 -26.42 -5.18 -21.05
CA LEU A 242 -26.49 -6.41 -20.27
C LEU A 242 -27.47 -6.24 -19.11
N PRO A 243 -28.30 -7.26 -18.81
CA PRO A 243 -29.20 -7.24 -17.65
C PRO A 243 -28.40 -6.90 -16.35
N LYS A 244 -29.02 -6.09 -15.48
CA LYS A 244 -28.39 -5.65 -14.21
C LYS A 244 -27.97 -6.81 -13.30
N ALA A 245 -28.60 -7.97 -13.44
CA ALA A 245 -28.28 -9.20 -12.74
C ALA A 245 -26.95 -9.81 -13.19
N ILE A 246 -26.52 -9.51 -14.43
CA ILE A 246 -25.26 -10.02 -14.97
C ILE A 246 -24.11 -9.19 -14.40
N LYS A 247 -23.52 -9.69 -13.34
CA LYS A 247 -22.34 -9.09 -12.69
C LYS A 247 -21.20 -10.08 -12.74
N ARG A 248 -19.98 -9.54 -12.84
CA ARG A 248 -18.79 -10.34 -12.67
C ARG A 248 -18.79 -11.02 -11.29
N GLY A 249 -18.43 -12.30 -11.26
CA GLY A 249 -18.23 -13.04 -10.01
C GLY A 249 -17.01 -12.57 -9.21
N MET A 250 -16.72 -13.25 -8.10
CA MET A 250 -15.63 -12.91 -7.17
C MET A 250 -14.30 -12.66 -7.86
N ARG A 251 -13.56 -11.67 -7.36
CA ARG A 251 -12.20 -11.34 -7.82
C ARG A 251 -11.18 -11.89 -6.86
N PHE A 252 -10.32 -12.78 -7.34
CA PHE A 252 -9.20 -13.34 -6.55
C PHE A 252 -7.86 -12.65 -6.81
N LYS A 253 -7.87 -11.54 -7.57
CA LYS A 253 -6.65 -10.82 -7.91
C LYS A 253 -5.87 -10.35 -6.68
N ASP A 254 -6.57 -9.86 -5.67
CA ASP A 254 -5.93 -9.36 -4.45
C ASP A 254 -5.38 -10.51 -3.60
N ALA A 255 -6.07 -11.66 -3.54
CA ALA A 255 -5.58 -12.85 -2.86
C ALA A 255 -4.29 -13.38 -3.48
N ALA A 256 -4.28 -13.61 -4.82
CA ALA A 256 -3.07 -14.05 -5.53
C ALA A 256 -1.91 -13.04 -5.40
N PHE A 257 -2.22 -11.74 -5.50
CA PHE A 257 -1.25 -10.68 -5.33
C PHE A 257 -0.63 -10.70 -3.94
N MET A 258 -1.44 -10.83 -2.88
CA MET A 258 -0.97 -10.81 -1.50
C MET A 258 -0.11 -12.02 -1.17
N GLY A 259 -0.45 -13.20 -1.66
CA GLY A 259 0.39 -14.40 -1.49
C GLY A 259 1.80 -14.17 -2.04
N ILE A 260 1.92 -13.76 -3.31
CA ILE A 260 3.23 -13.47 -3.95
C ILE A 260 3.98 -12.35 -3.20
N MET A 261 3.29 -11.28 -2.83
CA MET A 261 3.92 -10.13 -2.18
C MET A 261 4.46 -10.48 -0.79
N ARG A 262 3.69 -11.19 0.04
CA ARG A 262 4.08 -11.55 1.42
C ARG A 262 5.29 -12.48 1.43
N TRP A 263 5.29 -13.51 0.58
CA TRP A 263 6.45 -14.40 0.48
C TRP A 263 7.69 -13.71 -0.05
N ALA A 264 7.57 -12.90 -1.11
CA ALA A 264 8.71 -12.13 -1.63
C ALA A 264 9.23 -11.10 -0.61
N PHE A 265 8.37 -10.54 0.23
CA PHE A 265 8.76 -9.65 1.30
C PHE A 265 9.48 -10.41 2.42
N TYR A 266 8.96 -11.56 2.83
CA TYR A 266 9.58 -12.43 3.84
C TYR A 266 10.98 -12.86 3.42
N GLU A 267 11.14 -13.36 2.20
CA GLU A 267 12.45 -13.76 1.67
C GLU A 267 13.43 -12.57 1.60
N ALA A 268 12.95 -11.39 1.21
CA ALA A 268 13.79 -10.19 1.20
C ALA A 268 14.26 -9.77 2.60
N LEU A 269 13.41 -9.93 3.63
CA LEU A 269 13.78 -9.68 5.01
C LEU A 269 14.83 -10.69 5.50
N LYS A 270 14.66 -11.97 5.21
CA LYS A 270 15.66 -12.98 5.54
C LYS A 270 17.02 -12.64 4.94
N GLN A 271 17.06 -12.34 3.65
CA GLN A 271 18.30 -11.95 2.96
C GLN A 271 18.97 -10.70 3.57
N GLN A 272 18.18 -9.78 4.10
CA GLN A 272 18.70 -8.52 4.64
C GLN A 272 19.10 -8.61 6.11
N TYR A 273 18.38 -9.36 6.94
CA TYR A 273 18.52 -9.29 8.40
C TYR A 273 19.15 -10.54 9.04
N GLU A 274 18.97 -11.74 8.50
CA GLU A 274 19.60 -12.95 9.05
C GLU A 274 21.15 -12.91 9.01
N PRO A 275 21.78 -12.39 7.93
CA PRO A 275 23.26 -12.29 7.90
C PRO A 275 23.84 -11.34 8.95
N VAL A 276 23.03 -10.41 9.48
CA VAL A 276 23.47 -9.48 10.54
C VAL A 276 23.01 -9.92 11.93
N GLY A 277 22.55 -11.17 12.07
CA GLY A 277 22.22 -11.79 13.35
C GLY A 277 20.79 -11.51 13.86
N THR A 278 19.90 -10.96 13.03
CA THR A 278 18.49 -10.76 13.41
C THR A 278 17.63 -11.83 12.74
N PRO A 279 17.14 -12.85 13.48
CA PRO A 279 16.32 -13.92 12.93
C PRO A 279 14.97 -13.40 12.42
N VAL A 280 14.51 -13.95 11.28
CA VAL A 280 13.25 -13.63 10.65
C VAL A 280 12.36 -14.86 10.60
N HIS A 281 11.21 -14.78 11.26
CA HIS A 281 10.22 -15.86 11.32
C HIS A 281 8.92 -15.46 10.65
N ASN A 282 8.11 -16.43 10.29
CA ASN A 282 6.78 -16.19 9.77
C ASN A 282 5.69 -16.80 10.67
N THR A 283 4.51 -16.22 10.58
CA THR A 283 3.27 -16.72 11.16
C THR A 283 2.13 -16.64 10.15
N TYR A 284 0.99 -17.22 10.48
CA TYR A 284 -0.17 -17.27 9.59
C TYR A 284 -1.33 -16.45 10.13
N GLY A 285 -2.14 -15.88 9.24
CA GLY A 285 -3.24 -14.98 9.60
C GLY A 285 -4.32 -15.62 10.47
N TYR A 286 -4.53 -16.95 10.41
CA TYR A 286 -5.45 -17.63 11.31
C TYR A 286 -4.93 -17.64 12.77
N ILE A 287 -3.61 -17.81 12.98
CA ILE A 287 -2.97 -17.74 14.29
C ILE A 287 -3.15 -16.33 14.87
N THR A 288 -2.82 -15.28 14.08
CA THR A 288 -3.02 -13.88 14.46
C THR A 288 -4.45 -13.61 14.89
N LYS A 289 -5.43 -14.10 14.10
CA LYS A 289 -6.86 -13.95 14.40
C LYS A 289 -7.24 -14.63 15.71
N HIS A 290 -6.83 -15.87 15.93
CA HIS A 290 -7.14 -16.63 17.16
C HIS A 290 -6.49 -15.98 18.38
N THR A 291 -5.23 -15.56 18.30
CA THR A 291 -4.54 -14.83 19.36
C THR A 291 -5.30 -13.54 19.71
N ARG A 292 -5.65 -12.73 18.71
CA ARG A 292 -6.36 -11.47 18.93
C ARG A 292 -7.71 -11.69 19.62
N ILE A 293 -8.47 -12.72 19.24
CA ILE A 293 -9.76 -13.06 19.86
C ILE A 293 -9.56 -13.56 21.29
N ALA A 294 -8.59 -14.43 21.54
CA ALA A 294 -8.29 -15.00 22.85
C ALA A 294 -7.95 -13.90 23.89
N TYR A 295 -7.27 -12.85 23.44
CA TYR A 295 -6.92 -11.69 24.29
C TYR A 295 -7.94 -10.54 24.22
N ASN A 296 -9.09 -10.73 23.58
CA ASN A 296 -10.15 -9.73 23.44
C ASN A 296 -9.65 -8.37 22.90
N LEU A 297 -8.73 -8.38 21.94
CA LEU A 297 -8.11 -7.19 21.37
C LEU A 297 -8.91 -6.68 20.14
N PRO A 298 -8.96 -5.35 19.92
CA PRO A 298 -9.66 -4.78 18.76
C PRO A 298 -8.98 -5.18 17.43
N LYS A 299 -9.77 -5.16 16.35
CA LYS A 299 -9.26 -5.45 15.00
C LYS A 299 -8.65 -4.20 14.37
N GLU A 300 -7.38 -3.97 14.65
CA GLU A 300 -6.58 -2.89 14.09
C GLU A 300 -5.26 -3.46 13.54
N HIS A 301 -4.69 -2.87 12.49
CA HIS A 301 -3.46 -3.40 11.85
C HIS A 301 -2.27 -3.43 12.81
N TYR A 302 -2.10 -2.41 13.63
CA TYR A 302 -1.02 -2.37 14.64
C TYR A 302 -1.25 -3.36 15.78
N VAL A 303 -2.52 -3.69 16.12
CA VAL A 303 -2.87 -4.71 17.12
C VAL A 303 -2.61 -6.11 16.57
N ASP A 304 -3.00 -6.38 15.32
CA ASP A 304 -2.66 -7.63 14.64
C ASP A 304 -1.13 -7.81 14.59
N ALA A 305 -0.37 -6.75 14.32
CA ALA A 305 1.09 -6.76 14.38
C ALA A 305 1.63 -7.04 15.80
N ARG A 306 0.97 -6.58 16.86
CA ARG A 306 1.30 -6.92 18.26
C ARG A 306 1.11 -8.42 18.51
N CYS A 307 0.02 -9.00 18.05
CA CYS A 307 -0.19 -10.45 18.13
C CYS A 307 0.89 -11.21 17.36
N ILE A 308 1.28 -10.74 16.18
CA ILE A 308 2.34 -11.31 15.34
C ILE A 308 3.69 -11.26 16.06
N SER A 309 4.00 -10.21 16.81
CA SER A 309 5.26 -10.10 17.56
C SER A 309 5.44 -11.18 18.66
N GLY A 310 4.35 -11.90 19.01
CA GLY A 310 4.33 -12.92 20.05
C GLY A 310 4.08 -12.36 21.45
N ASN A 311 3.79 -11.09 21.61
CA ASN A 311 3.54 -10.43 22.89
C ASN A 311 2.20 -9.69 22.89
N PRO A 312 1.04 -10.39 22.76
CA PRO A 312 -0.29 -9.75 22.68
C PRO A 312 -0.65 -8.97 23.96
N GLU A 313 -0.14 -9.41 25.12
CA GLU A 313 -0.37 -8.80 26.43
C GLU A 313 0.50 -7.58 26.72
N ALA A 314 1.47 -7.27 25.85
CA ALA A 314 2.36 -6.13 26.06
C ALA A 314 1.57 -4.85 26.26
N SER A 315 1.85 -4.15 27.38
CA SER A 315 1.16 -2.91 27.77
C SER A 315 1.41 -1.81 26.77
N SER A 316 0.36 -1.28 26.13
CA SER A 316 0.40 -0.11 25.26
C SER A 316 0.25 1.17 26.06
N ASN A 317 0.90 2.25 25.62
CA ASN A 317 0.73 3.59 26.19
C ASN A 317 -0.48 4.34 25.64
N GLY A 318 -1.40 3.67 24.92
CA GLY A 318 -2.58 4.27 24.34
C GLY A 318 -2.35 5.17 23.14
N GLU A 319 -1.17 5.10 22.52
CA GLU A 319 -0.81 5.91 21.36
C GLU A 319 -0.14 5.07 20.26
N TYR A 320 -0.45 5.38 19.01
CA TYR A 320 0.22 4.79 17.85
C TYR A 320 0.59 5.86 16.82
N TYR A 321 1.49 5.54 15.91
CA TYR A 321 1.85 6.40 14.79
C TYR A 321 1.01 6.04 13.56
N TYR A 322 0.23 7.00 13.08
CA TYR A 322 -0.37 6.90 11.76
C TYR A 322 0.58 7.48 10.74
N GLN A 323 0.94 6.68 9.72
CA GLN A 323 1.88 7.06 8.68
C GLN A 323 1.22 6.95 7.31
N LYS A 324 1.42 7.95 6.48
CA LYS A 324 0.93 7.94 5.10
C LYS A 324 2.08 8.06 4.12
N LYS A 325 2.25 7.04 3.28
CA LYS A 325 3.24 7.05 2.20
C LYS A 325 2.81 8.01 1.11
N VAL A 326 3.65 9.02 0.81
CA VAL A 326 3.36 10.03 -0.21
C VAL A 326 4.44 10.08 -1.29
N ARG A 327 4.06 10.65 -2.45
CA ARG A 327 5.00 10.97 -3.50
C ARG A 327 5.44 12.43 -3.36
N CYS A 328 6.70 12.63 -3.00
CA CYS A 328 7.24 13.98 -2.78
C CYS A 328 7.66 14.73 -4.06
N HIS A 329 7.58 14.11 -5.24
CA HIS A 329 7.96 14.76 -6.49
C HIS A 329 6.84 15.64 -7.04
N ASN A 330 7.14 16.91 -7.29
CA ASN A 330 6.21 17.88 -7.91
C ASN A 330 6.01 17.60 -9.41
N ARG A 331 6.84 16.77 -10.03
CA ARG A 331 6.77 16.51 -11.45
C ARG A 331 5.45 15.82 -11.80
N GLN A 332 4.51 16.58 -12.35
CA GLN A 332 3.31 15.99 -12.93
C GLN A 332 3.74 15.25 -14.20
N ILE A 333 3.59 13.93 -14.17
CA ILE A 333 3.85 13.11 -15.33
C ILE A 333 2.77 13.44 -16.37
N HIS A 334 3.13 14.30 -17.34
CA HIS A 334 2.43 14.44 -18.60
C HIS A 334 1.10 15.18 -18.66
N LYS A 335 0.78 16.08 -17.77
CA LYS A 335 -0.22 17.10 -18.09
C LYS A 335 0.44 18.24 -18.88
N LEU A 336 0.74 18.00 -20.15
CA LEU A 336 1.10 19.02 -21.09
C LEU A 336 -0.20 19.68 -21.58
N THR A 337 -0.60 20.75 -20.94
CA THR A 337 -1.60 21.66 -21.50
C THR A 337 -0.88 22.50 -22.53
N VAL A 338 -1.19 22.28 -23.79
CA VAL A 338 -0.73 23.16 -24.88
C VAL A 338 -1.68 24.34 -24.91
N LEU A 339 -1.17 25.53 -24.66
CA LEU A 339 -1.92 26.78 -24.82
C LEU A 339 -2.17 27.11 -26.30
N LYS A 340 -3.14 27.94 -26.58
CA LYS A 340 -3.41 28.53 -27.91
C LYS A 340 -2.08 29.13 -28.45
N GLY A 341 -1.65 28.73 -29.64
CA GLY A 341 -0.36 29.12 -30.21
C GLY A 341 0.79 28.13 -30.02
N GLY A 342 0.53 26.91 -29.54
CA GLY A 342 1.53 25.82 -29.45
C GLY A 342 2.51 25.97 -28.27
N ILE A 343 2.37 26.96 -27.42
CA ILE A 343 3.22 27.17 -26.24
C ILE A 343 2.91 26.12 -25.17
N ARG A 344 3.93 25.44 -24.70
CA ARG A 344 3.80 24.44 -23.63
C ARG A 344 3.83 25.12 -22.26
N LYS A 345 2.72 25.02 -21.53
CA LYS A 345 2.69 25.45 -20.13
C LYS A 345 3.52 24.46 -19.30
N GLN A 346 4.51 24.95 -18.56
CA GLN A 346 5.21 24.17 -17.56
C GLN A 346 4.26 23.89 -16.38
N ASN A 347 3.83 22.65 -16.22
CA ASN A 347 2.96 22.23 -15.12
C ASN A 347 3.77 21.79 -13.87
N GLN A 348 4.87 22.47 -13.59
CA GLN A 348 5.66 22.19 -12.40
C GLN A 348 5.50 23.34 -11.42
N ALA A 349 4.89 23.05 -10.26
CA ALA A 349 4.99 23.98 -9.15
C ALA A 349 6.46 24.10 -8.72
N THR A 350 6.90 25.29 -8.38
CA THR A 350 8.23 25.53 -7.83
C THR A 350 8.48 24.63 -6.61
N TYR A 351 9.73 24.23 -6.42
CA TYR A 351 10.09 23.35 -5.30
C TYR A 351 9.77 23.97 -3.94
N LEU A 352 10.02 25.26 -3.81
CA LEU A 352 9.66 26.08 -2.65
C LEU A 352 8.67 27.17 -3.06
N VAL A 353 7.66 27.39 -2.22
CA VAL A 353 6.73 28.53 -2.31
C VAL A 353 6.68 29.17 -0.94
N LYS A 354 7.11 30.43 -0.84
CA LYS A 354 7.20 31.15 0.44
C LYS A 354 7.92 30.35 1.55
N GLY A 355 9.02 29.64 1.20
CA GLY A 355 9.80 28.83 2.12
C GLY A 355 9.28 27.42 2.42
N TYR A 356 8.08 27.05 1.95
CA TYR A 356 7.46 25.76 2.23
C TYR A 356 7.50 24.80 1.03
N ARG A 357 7.71 23.53 1.32
CA ARG A 357 7.59 22.42 0.36
C ARG A 357 6.20 21.79 0.43
N LEU A 358 5.83 21.07 -0.60
CA LEU A 358 4.64 20.19 -0.55
C LEU A 358 4.86 19.13 0.52
N PHE A 359 3.86 18.91 1.38
CA PHE A 359 3.86 17.98 2.52
C PHE A 359 4.74 18.37 3.72
N ASP A 360 5.28 19.58 3.79
CA ASP A 360 5.90 20.04 5.02
C ASP A 360 4.89 20.05 6.17
N LYS A 361 5.35 19.68 7.38
CA LYS A 361 4.54 19.72 8.60
C LYS A 361 4.55 21.10 9.19
N VAL A 362 3.35 21.61 9.47
CA VAL A 362 3.11 22.96 9.98
C VAL A 362 2.18 22.94 11.18
N SER A 363 2.26 23.94 12.02
CA SER A 363 1.28 24.20 13.10
C SER A 363 0.40 25.39 12.75
N TYR A 364 -0.88 25.22 13.06
CA TYR A 364 -1.89 26.26 13.01
C TYR A 364 -2.83 26.09 14.22
N GLN A 365 -3.03 27.16 15.00
CA GLN A 365 -3.85 27.15 16.23
C GLN A 365 -3.51 25.99 17.18
N GLY A 366 -2.20 25.75 17.41
CA GLY A 366 -1.72 24.69 18.31
C GLY A 366 -1.78 23.25 17.75
N LYS A 367 -2.47 23.02 16.61
CA LYS A 367 -2.60 21.70 15.98
C LYS A 367 -1.61 21.53 14.82
N GLY A 368 -1.21 20.28 14.56
CA GLY A 368 -0.29 19.92 13.48
C GLY A 368 -1.04 19.56 12.19
N TYR A 369 -0.56 20.07 11.05
CA TYR A 369 -1.12 19.82 9.72
C TYR A 369 -0.02 19.60 8.70
N PHE A 370 -0.41 19.19 7.48
CA PHE A 370 0.52 19.01 6.36
C PHE A 370 0.09 19.87 5.17
N VAL A 371 1.08 20.42 4.45
CA VAL A 371 0.85 21.28 3.27
C VAL A 371 0.53 20.41 2.06
N PHE A 372 -0.73 20.31 1.66
CA PHE A 372 -1.17 19.56 0.48
C PHE A 372 -1.23 20.40 -0.80
N GLY A 373 -1.31 21.71 -0.70
CA GLY A 373 -1.32 22.61 -1.84
C GLY A 373 -0.68 23.96 -1.50
N ARG A 374 -0.01 24.57 -2.49
CA ARG A 374 0.67 25.86 -2.35
C ARG A 374 0.37 26.73 -3.56
N ARG A 375 -0.08 27.96 -3.33
CA ARG A 375 -0.27 28.97 -4.36
C ARG A 375 0.80 30.05 -4.26
N GLN A 376 1.25 30.59 -5.36
CA GLN A 376 2.24 31.68 -5.40
C GLN A 376 1.77 32.92 -4.62
N SER A 377 0.46 33.16 -4.56
CA SER A 377 -0.17 34.20 -3.74
C SER A 377 0.05 34.03 -2.23
N GLY A 378 0.61 32.91 -1.77
CA GLY A 378 0.84 32.64 -0.36
C GLY A 378 -0.32 32.00 0.38
N PHE A 379 -1.38 31.57 -0.32
CA PHE A 379 -2.46 30.80 0.28
C PHE A 379 -2.22 29.30 0.07
N PHE A 380 -2.29 28.55 1.16
CA PHE A 380 -1.98 27.12 1.19
C PHE A 380 -3.20 26.29 1.54
N ASP A 381 -3.25 25.08 0.98
CA ASP A 381 -4.17 24.02 1.36
C ASP A 381 -3.46 23.14 2.40
N ILE A 382 -3.83 23.28 3.66
CA ILE A 382 -3.34 22.43 4.75
C ILE A 382 -4.40 21.47 5.19
N ARG A 383 -3.98 20.23 5.52
CA ARG A 383 -4.87 19.13 5.90
C ARG A 383 -4.27 18.26 6.99
N THR A 384 -5.15 17.52 7.68
CA THR A 384 -4.80 16.33 8.46
C THR A 384 -4.42 15.19 7.51
N LEU A 385 -3.83 14.11 8.02
CA LEU A 385 -3.60 12.90 7.20
C LEU A 385 -4.90 12.17 6.84
N SER A 386 -5.98 12.38 7.60
CA SER A 386 -7.33 11.90 7.28
C SER A 386 -7.95 12.61 6.07
N GLY A 387 -7.34 13.74 5.62
CA GLY A 387 -7.81 14.50 4.46
C GLY A 387 -8.68 15.71 4.79
N GLU A 388 -8.95 16.00 6.05
CA GLU A 388 -9.73 17.14 6.48
C GLU A 388 -9.01 18.44 6.16
N LYS A 389 -9.69 19.33 5.46
CA LYS A 389 -9.16 20.64 5.02
C LYS A 389 -9.41 21.69 6.07
N VAL A 390 -8.42 22.50 6.35
CA VAL A 390 -8.56 23.69 7.18
C VAL A 390 -9.01 24.86 6.30
N ASN A 391 -9.98 25.64 6.77
CA ASN A 391 -10.49 26.83 6.09
C ASN A 391 -10.76 26.61 4.58
N LYS A 392 -11.51 25.55 4.25
CA LYS A 392 -11.86 25.14 2.87
C LYS A 392 -10.64 25.00 1.93
N GLY A 393 -9.43 24.77 2.49
CA GLY A 393 -8.18 24.60 1.73
C GLY A 393 -7.55 25.92 1.25
N SER A 394 -7.82 27.05 1.93
CA SER A 394 -7.23 28.34 1.61
C SER A 394 -6.87 29.10 2.88
N LEU A 395 -5.62 28.96 3.35
CA LEU A 395 -5.09 29.63 4.52
C LEU A 395 -3.80 30.36 4.19
N SER A 396 -3.65 31.60 4.68
CA SER A 396 -2.43 32.39 4.46
C SER A 396 -1.24 31.70 5.14
N CYS A 397 -0.13 31.53 4.42
CA CYS A 397 1.09 30.94 4.93
C CYS A 397 1.72 31.75 6.08
N LYS A 398 1.42 33.05 6.20
CA LYS A 398 1.86 33.90 7.32
C LYS A 398 1.34 33.43 8.67
N LYS A 399 0.18 32.72 8.70
CA LYS A 399 -0.43 32.16 9.92
C LYS A 399 0.13 30.78 10.30
N LEU A 400 1.04 30.23 9.50
CA LEU A 400 1.59 28.91 9.70
C LEU A 400 2.95 28.98 10.40
N LYS A 401 3.14 28.11 11.40
CA LYS A 401 4.46 27.88 12.01
C LYS A 401 5.06 26.61 11.44
N PHE A 402 6.25 26.68 10.89
CA PHE A 402 6.96 25.51 10.38
C PHE A 402 7.38 24.59 11.54
N ILE A 403 7.09 23.28 11.40
CA ILE A 403 7.47 22.25 12.37
C ILE A 403 8.63 21.42 11.83
N ALA A 404 8.44 20.79 10.65
CA ALA A 404 9.41 19.88 10.08
C ALA A 404 9.29 19.79 8.56
N THR A 405 10.41 19.56 7.91
CA THR A 405 10.45 19.23 6.49
C THR A 405 9.78 17.88 6.24
N ARG A 406 9.09 17.78 5.11
CA ARG A 406 8.46 16.55 4.65
C ARG A 406 9.41 15.37 4.61
N THR A 407 8.88 14.20 4.90
CA THR A 407 9.48 12.90 4.60
C THR A 407 8.60 12.17 3.58
N TYR A 408 9.06 11.01 3.09
CA TYR A 408 8.22 10.14 2.24
C TYR A 408 7.09 9.45 3.03
N TYR A 409 7.19 9.43 4.36
CA TYR A 409 6.17 8.95 5.28
C TYR A 409 5.75 10.12 6.15
N LEU A 410 4.60 10.71 5.84
CA LEU A 410 4.01 11.72 6.71
C LEU A 410 3.54 11.02 7.97
N THR A 411 3.94 11.52 9.13
CA THR A 411 3.70 10.84 10.41
C THR A 411 2.98 11.76 11.38
N GLU A 412 1.90 11.27 11.95
CA GLU A 412 1.21 11.88 13.10
C GLU A 412 1.05 10.83 14.21
N ARG A 413 0.95 11.31 15.44
CA ARG A 413 0.65 10.49 16.60
C ARG A 413 -0.84 10.58 16.87
N ARG A 414 -1.48 9.43 17.07
CA ARG A 414 -2.91 9.30 17.39
C ARG A 414 -3.07 8.56 18.71
N ALA A 415 -4.12 8.91 19.43
CA ALA A 415 -4.60 8.10 20.55
C ALA A 415 -5.34 6.87 20.01
N VAL A 416 -5.27 5.78 20.79
CA VAL A 416 -6.00 4.52 20.53
C VAL A 416 -7.47 4.68 20.91
#